data_809f6fe2144c98942df85f5872ff1439
#
_entry.id   809f6fe2144c98942df85f5872ff1439
#
_cell.length_a   1.000
_cell.length_b   1.000
_cell.length_c   1.000
_cell.angle_alpha   90.00
_cell.angle_beta   90.00
_cell.angle_gamma   90.00
#
_symmetry.space_group_name_H-M   'P 1'
#
loop_
_entity.id
_entity.type
_entity.pdbx_description
1 polymer ?
#
loop_
_entity_poly.entity_id
_entity_poly.type
_entity_poly.pdbx_seq_one_letter_code
_entity_poly.pdbx_strand_id
1 'polypeptide(L)'
;MKRLYTILASLCLLAATVSAQSSACYWLKAGGWANGFTKAKPHCTLDTQVFYDQYHKNPNQWYTLFRWLQETDLEAIPKGKHPIPNSTLVASVEDSENGPLEKRNTESHRKKIDFQLVVRGTEGFALLDHESSTVSQPYNEEKDVMRYAYDKEKTNFFDVEAGQFVIFFPSDWHIAKVQTKKDDQHIRVIVVKMDYVE
;
A
#
# COMPACT_ATOMS: atom_id res chain seq x y z
N MET A 1 -18.40 43.30 3.12
CA MET A 1 -19.15 42.12 2.63
C MET A 1 -18.25 41.03 2.01
N LYS A 2 -17.25 41.36 1.16
CA LYS A 2 -16.37 40.33 0.53
C LYS A 2 -15.55 39.45 1.51
N ARG A 3 -15.10 39.97 2.65
CA ARG A 3 -14.33 39.20 3.66
C ARG A 3 -15.15 38.15 4.41
N LEU A 4 -16.44 38.35 4.57
CA LEU A 4 -17.30 37.40 5.28
C LEU A 4 -17.56 36.12 4.45
N TYR A 5 -17.69 36.26 3.13
CA TYR A 5 -17.87 35.10 2.22
C TYR A 5 -16.63 34.22 2.13
N THR A 6 -15.43 34.80 2.21
CA THR A 6 -14.17 34.05 2.17
C THR A 6 -13.99 33.18 3.43
N ILE A 7 -14.36 33.70 4.60
CA ILE A 7 -14.28 32.96 5.86
C ILE A 7 -15.30 31.81 5.90
N LEU A 8 -16.54 32.05 5.43
CA LEU A 8 -17.57 30.99 5.36
C LEU A 8 -17.16 29.87 4.39
N ALA A 9 -16.60 30.19 3.23
CA ALA A 9 -16.14 29.19 2.26
C ALA A 9 -15.00 28.33 2.83
N SER A 10 -14.04 28.95 3.55
CA SER A 10 -12.94 28.20 4.21
C SER A 10 -13.44 27.31 5.34
N LEU A 11 -14.42 27.74 6.13
CA LEU A 11 -15.03 26.90 7.18
C LEU A 11 -15.83 25.73 6.60
N CYS A 12 -16.54 25.92 5.49
CA CYS A 12 -17.28 24.85 4.83
C CYS A 12 -16.35 23.80 4.22
N LEU A 13 -15.22 24.21 3.62
CA LEU A 13 -14.23 23.26 3.11
C LEU A 13 -13.57 22.44 4.24
N LEU A 14 -13.19 23.07 5.35
CA LEU A 14 -12.64 22.38 6.51
C LEU A 14 -13.62 21.38 7.12
N ALA A 15 -14.89 21.76 7.25
CA ALA A 15 -15.93 20.87 7.77
C ALA A 15 -16.17 19.67 6.85
N ALA A 16 -16.12 19.84 5.53
CA ALA A 16 -16.29 18.76 4.56
C ALA A 16 -15.13 17.78 4.60
N THR A 17 -13.88 18.23 4.71
CA THR A 17 -12.71 17.37 4.80
C THR A 17 -12.67 16.56 6.10
N VAL A 18 -13.01 17.15 7.24
CA VAL A 18 -13.11 16.45 8.53
C VAL A 18 -14.21 15.39 8.50
N SER A 19 -15.35 15.67 7.86
CA SER A 19 -16.44 14.70 7.70
C SER A 19 -16.05 13.53 6.81
N ALA A 20 -15.37 13.76 5.68
CA ALA A 20 -14.90 12.71 4.77
C ALA A 20 -13.88 11.79 5.44
N GLN A 21 -12.90 12.36 6.14
CA GLN A 21 -11.87 11.58 6.85
C GLN A 21 -12.47 10.75 8.00
N SER A 22 -13.49 11.27 8.69
CA SER A 22 -14.23 10.50 9.70
C SER A 22 -14.98 9.32 9.09
N SER A 23 -15.56 9.49 7.89
CA SER A 23 -16.28 8.44 7.16
C SER A 23 -15.33 7.33 6.70
N ALA A 24 -14.17 7.65 6.16
CA ALA A 24 -13.14 6.68 5.75
C ALA A 24 -12.60 5.87 6.93
N CYS A 25 -12.28 6.54 8.05
CA CYS A 25 -11.83 5.86 9.28
C CYS A 25 -12.91 4.94 9.86
N TYR A 26 -14.18 5.36 9.86
CA TYR A 26 -15.28 4.52 10.31
C TYR A 26 -15.44 3.29 9.40
N TRP A 27 -15.45 3.49 8.09
CA TRP A 27 -15.57 2.43 7.10
C TRP A 27 -14.43 1.40 7.24
N LEU A 28 -13.18 1.86 7.41
CA LEU A 28 -12.04 0.98 7.63
C LEU A 28 -12.21 0.13 8.89
N LYS A 29 -12.56 0.76 10.02
CA LYS A 29 -12.77 0.09 11.31
C LYS A 29 -13.96 -0.86 11.30
N ALA A 30 -15.01 -0.53 10.57
CA ALA A 30 -16.18 -1.38 10.40
C ALA A 30 -15.93 -2.58 9.46
N GLY A 31 -14.75 -2.67 8.82
CA GLY A 31 -14.43 -3.73 7.87
C GLY A 31 -15.16 -3.62 6.53
N GLY A 32 -15.59 -2.42 6.14
CA GLY A 32 -16.32 -2.18 4.89
C GLY A 32 -15.55 -2.54 3.63
N TRP A 33 -14.23 -2.67 3.75
CA TRP A 33 -13.33 -3.11 2.70
C TRP A 33 -13.21 -4.64 2.57
N ALA A 34 -13.48 -5.39 3.64
CA ALA A 34 -13.00 -6.76 3.79
C ALA A 34 -13.75 -7.79 2.93
N ASN A 35 -15.04 -7.57 2.64
CA ASN A 35 -15.84 -8.52 1.84
C ASN A 35 -15.73 -9.98 2.31
N GLY A 36 -15.70 -10.20 3.63
CA GLY A 36 -15.51 -11.53 4.23
C GLY A 36 -14.05 -11.98 4.34
N PHE A 37 -13.07 -11.17 3.93
CA PHE A 37 -11.65 -11.46 4.14
C PHE A 37 -11.29 -11.32 5.62
N THR A 38 -10.70 -12.36 6.20
CA THR A 38 -10.38 -12.44 7.64
C THR A 38 -8.94 -12.86 7.93
N LYS A 39 -8.16 -13.20 6.90
CA LYS A 39 -6.81 -13.76 7.07
C LYS A 39 -5.72 -12.73 7.39
N ALA A 40 -6.00 -11.44 7.16
CA ALA A 40 -5.08 -10.37 7.49
C ALA A 40 -5.81 -9.05 7.77
N LYS A 41 -5.10 -8.11 8.37
CA LYS A 41 -5.56 -6.75 8.67
C LYS A 41 -4.64 -5.71 8.04
N PRO A 42 -5.14 -4.50 7.73
CA PRO A 42 -4.29 -3.43 7.24
C PRO A 42 -3.28 -3.00 8.31
N HIS A 43 -2.07 -2.68 7.87
CA HIS A 43 -1.07 -2.04 8.71
C HIS A 43 -1.45 -0.59 8.99
N CYS A 44 -0.97 -0.03 10.12
CA CYS A 44 -1.35 1.32 10.56
C CYS A 44 -0.80 2.46 9.69
N THR A 45 0.14 2.19 8.80
CA THR A 45 0.68 3.16 7.82
C THR A 45 -0.24 3.40 6.62
N LEU A 46 -1.33 2.63 6.49
CA LEU A 46 -2.25 2.76 5.37
C LEU A 46 -2.90 4.15 5.32
N ASP A 47 -2.79 4.83 4.18
CA ASP A 47 -3.60 6.02 3.92
C ASP A 47 -5.07 5.61 3.75
N THR A 48 -5.82 5.80 4.84
CA THR A 48 -7.21 5.37 4.93
C THR A 48 -8.12 6.11 3.97
N GLN A 49 -7.84 7.41 3.72
CA GLN A 49 -8.68 8.20 2.81
C GLN A 49 -8.46 7.78 1.36
N VAL A 50 -7.20 7.65 0.94
CA VAL A 50 -6.89 7.19 -0.43
C VAL A 50 -7.40 5.77 -0.65
N PHE A 51 -7.30 4.88 0.34
CA PHE A 51 -7.86 3.53 0.24
C PHE A 51 -9.38 3.55 0.07
N TYR A 52 -10.07 4.35 0.87
CA TYR A 52 -11.53 4.53 0.76
C TYR A 52 -11.93 5.00 -0.63
N ASP A 53 -11.27 6.03 -1.15
CA ASP A 53 -11.55 6.61 -2.46
C ASP A 53 -11.29 5.62 -3.59
N GLN A 54 -10.14 4.94 -3.58
CA GLN A 54 -9.77 3.94 -4.58
C GLN A 54 -10.68 2.71 -4.54
N TYR A 55 -11.10 2.29 -3.34
CA TYR A 55 -12.06 1.21 -3.19
C TYR A 55 -13.40 1.55 -3.86
N HIS A 56 -13.92 2.75 -3.65
CA HIS A 56 -15.22 3.17 -4.21
C HIS A 56 -15.15 3.52 -5.71
N LYS A 57 -13.98 3.93 -6.22
CA LYS A 57 -13.76 4.14 -7.65
C LYS A 57 -13.73 2.81 -8.44
N ASN A 58 -13.19 1.75 -7.87
CA ASN A 58 -13.11 0.43 -8.52
C ASN A 58 -13.37 -0.72 -7.53
N PRO A 59 -14.60 -0.86 -6.99
CA PRO A 59 -14.89 -1.85 -5.95
C PRO A 59 -14.69 -3.30 -6.42
N ASN A 60 -14.88 -3.58 -7.71
CA ASN A 60 -14.76 -4.94 -8.24
C ASN A 60 -13.33 -5.49 -8.15
N GLN A 61 -12.31 -4.65 -8.36
CA GLN A 61 -10.92 -5.10 -8.26
C GLN A 61 -10.56 -5.46 -6.82
N TRP A 62 -11.02 -4.68 -5.83
CA TRP A 62 -10.80 -4.95 -4.41
C TRP A 62 -11.56 -6.19 -3.93
N TYR A 63 -12.84 -6.30 -4.32
CA TYR A 63 -13.66 -7.48 -4.04
C TYR A 63 -13.01 -8.75 -4.57
N THR A 64 -12.55 -8.73 -5.82
CA THR A 64 -11.90 -9.87 -6.47
C THR A 64 -10.59 -10.24 -5.77
N LEU A 65 -9.76 -9.26 -5.39
CA LEU A 65 -8.54 -9.48 -4.62
C LEU A 65 -8.83 -10.15 -3.28
N PHE A 66 -9.68 -9.53 -2.44
CA PHE A 66 -9.92 -10.01 -1.08
C PHE A 66 -10.62 -11.36 -1.07
N ARG A 67 -11.53 -11.60 -2.01
CA ARG A 67 -12.17 -12.90 -2.18
C ARG A 67 -11.16 -13.98 -2.54
N TRP A 68 -10.29 -13.73 -3.52
CA TRP A 68 -9.25 -14.68 -3.90
C TRP A 68 -8.29 -14.99 -2.74
N LEU A 69 -7.86 -13.98 -2.01
CA LEU A 69 -7.03 -14.16 -0.82
C LEU A 69 -7.73 -14.99 0.25
N GLN A 70 -9.04 -14.82 0.44
CA GLN A 70 -9.83 -15.60 1.40
C GLN A 70 -9.97 -17.06 1.00
N GLU A 71 -10.18 -17.35 -0.27
CA GLU A 71 -10.41 -18.69 -0.80
C GLU A 71 -9.09 -19.48 -0.98
N THR A 72 -7.94 -18.79 -1.07
CA THR A 72 -6.63 -19.41 -1.34
C THR A 72 -5.96 -19.85 -0.05
N ASP A 73 -5.33 -21.04 -0.04
CA ASP A 73 -4.37 -21.42 1.01
C ASP A 73 -3.06 -20.66 0.78
N LEU A 74 -2.89 -19.54 1.52
CA LEU A 74 -1.78 -18.60 1.33
C LEU A 74 -0.43 -19.18 1.74
N GLU A 75 -0.43 -20.17 2.63
CA GLU A 75 0.79 -20.87 3.07
C GLU A 75 1.22 -21.95 2.07
N ALA A 76 0.26 -22.66 1.48
CA ALA A 76 0.52 -23.79 0.60
C ALA A 76 0.64 -23.44 -0.89
N ILE A 77 0.08 -22.28 -1.31
CA ILE A 77 0.14 -21.89 -2.73
C ILE A 77 1.61 -21.80 -3.20
N PRO A 78 2.01 -22.41 -4.33
CA PRO A 78 3.38 -22.37 -4.81
C PRO A 78 3.90 -20.95 -5.04
N LYS A 79 5.20 -20.73 -4.87
CA LYS A 79 5.82 -19.47 -5.31
C LYS A 79 5.67 -19.28 -6.83
N GLY A 80 5.53 -18.02 -7.24
CA GLY A 80 5.36 -17.65 -8.65
C GLY A 80 4.18 -16.73 -8.89
N LYS A 81 3.82 -16.58 -10.15
CA LYS A 81 2.71 -15.72 -10.58
C LYS A 81 1.42 -16.52 -10.73
N HIS A 82 0.36 -16.05 -10.10
CA HIS A 82 -0.96 -16.66 -10.10
C HIS A 82 -1.99 -15.66 -10.64
N PRO A 83 -2.49 -15.84 -11.87
CA PRO A 83 -3.60 -15.05 -12.37
C PRO A 83 -4.83 -15.21 -11.45
N ILE A 84 -5.41 -14.08 -11.04
CA ILE A 84 -6.62 -14.09 -10.22
C ILE A 84 -7.83 -14.25 -11.16
N PRO A 85 -8.66 -15.29 -11.00
CA PRO A 85 -9.74 -15.59 -11.92
C PRO A 85 -10.71 -14.41 -12.12
N ASN A 86 -11.21 -14.25 -13.34
CA ASN A 86 -12.15 -13.21 -13.76
C ASN A 86 -11.66 -11.78 -13.55
N SER A 87 -10.33 -11.56 -13.61
CA SER A 87 -9.72 -10.24 -13.47
C SER A 87 -8.43 -10.12 -14.29
N THR A 88 -7.87 -8.92 -14.33
CA THR A 88 -6.53 -8.65 -14.87
C THR A 88 -5.43 -8.76 -13.80
N LEU A 89 -5.81 -9.05 -12.56
CA LEU A 89 -4.88 -9.10 -11.44
C LEU A 89 -4.03 -10.38 -11.48
N VAL A 90 -2.78 -10.22 -11.08
CA VAL A 90 -1.83 -11.33 -10.93
C VAL A 90 -1.20 -11.22 -9.56
N ALA A 91 -1.35 -12.26 -8.76
CA ALA A 91 -0.66 -12.38 -7.48
C ALA A 91 0.74 -12.95 -7.69
N SER A 92 1.76 -12.26 -7.19
CA SER A 92 3.13 -12.75 -7.12
C SER A 92 3.38 -13.30 -5.72
N VAL A 93 3.54 -14.60 -5.60
CA VAL A 93 3.86 -15.29 -4.34
C VAL A 93 5.35 -15.49 -4.25
N GLU A 94 5.97 -14.95 -3.20
CA GLU A 94 7.40 -14.92 -3.04
C GLU A 94 7.82 -15.49 -1.69
N ASP A 95 8.75 -16.45 -1.71
CA ASP A 95 9.60 -16.78 -0.56
C ASP A 95 10.92 -16.03 -0.76
N SER A 96 11.23 -15.11 0.14
CA SER A 96 12.30 -14.13 -0.01
C SER A 96 12.95 -13.83 1.33
N GLU A 97 13.90 -12.88 1.34
CA GLU A 97 14.56 -12.41 2.56
C GLU A 97 14.59 -10.88 2.58
N ASN A 98 14.43 -10.28 3.76
CA ASN A 98 14.84 -8.91 3.98
C ASN A 98 16.36 -8.77 3.85
N GLY A 99 16.83 -7.61 3.49
CA GLY A 99 18.27 -7.39 3.37
C GLY A 99 18.71 -5.98 3.67
N PRO A 100 20.02 -5.75 3.71
CA PRO A 100 20.59 -4.45 4.04
C PRO A 100 20.00 -3.34 3.15
N LEU A 101 19.74 -2.20 3.76
CA LEU A 101 19.08 -1.06 3.11
C LEU A 101 19.79 -0.62 1.82
N GLU A 102 21.12 -0.62 1.81
CA GLU A 102 21.94 -0.23 0.67
C GLU A 102 21.82 -1.16 -0.55
N LYS A 103 21.22 -2.34 -0.36
CA LYS A 103 20.91 -3.30 -1.42
C LYS A 103 19.45 -3.23 -1.88
N ARG A 104 18.68 -2.33 -1.32
CA ARG A 104 17.25 -2.16 -1.65
C ARG A 104 17.03 -0.95 -2.54
N ASN A 105 16.06 -1.06 -3.40
CA ASN A 105 15.69 0.02 -4.31
C ASN A 105 14.53 0.82 -3.72
N THR A 106 14.59 2.13 -3.92
CA THR A 106 13.44 2.99 -3.73
C THR A 106 12.51 2.85 -4.93
N GLU A 107 11.22 2.99 -4.75
CA GLU A 107 10.28 3.01 -5.87
C GLU A 107 9.00 3.78 -5.57
N SER A 108 8.41 4.29 -6.63
CA SER A 108 7.00 4.69 -6.70
C SER A 108 6.43 4.35 -8.06
N HIS A 109 5.13 4.34 -8.13
CA HIS A 109 4.37 4.06 -9.34
C HIS A 109 3.54 5.28 -9.76
N ARG A 110 2.99 5.30 -10.96
CA ARG A 110 2.03 6.32 -11.40
C ARG A 110 0.66 5.73 -11.71
N LYS A 111 0.66 4.49 -12.24
CA LYS A 111 -0.53 3.82 -12.76
C LYS A 111 -0.99 2.68 -11.86
N LYS A 112 -0.13 2.21 -10.95
CA LYS A 112 -0.39 1.03 -10.14
C LYS A 112 -0.37 1.34 -8.64
N ILE A 113 -1.16 0.56 -7.93
CA ILE A 113 -1.16 0.41 -6.47
C ILE A 113 -0.43 -0.89 -6.17
N ASP A 114 0.48 -0.89 -5.20
CA ASP A 114 1.08 -2.11 -4.68
C ASP A 114 0.33 -2.57 -3.43
N PHE A 115 -0.39 -3.67 -3.54
CA PHE A 115 -0.90 -4.39 -2.38
C PHE A 115 0.10 -5.48 -2.00
N GLN A 116 0.55 -5.49 -0.75
CA GLN A 116 1.50 -6.48 -0.27
C GLN A 116 1.07 -7.06 1.08
N LEU A 117 0.86 -8.38 1.10
CA LEU A 117 0.47 -9.16 2.27
C LEU A 117 1.65 -9.99 2.76
N VAL A 118 2.00 -9.85 4.04
CA VAL A 118 2.96 -10.72 4.71
C VAL A 118 2.23 -11.96 5.23
N VAL A 119 2.53 -13.11 4.63
CA VAL A 119 1.94 -14.40 5.01
C VAL A 119 2.72 -15.02 6.17
N ARG A 120 4.07 -14.97 6.10
CA ARG A 120 4.97 -15.50 7.12
C ARG A 120 6.19 -14.60 7.29
N GLY A 121 6.73 -14.54 8.51
CA GLY A 121 7.87 -13.71 8.86
C GLY A 121 7.47 -12.28 9.19
N THR A 122 8.45 -11.39 9.14
CA THR A 122 8.28 -9.94 9.34
C THR A 122 9.03 -9.22 8.24
N GLU A 123 8.34 -8.43 7.43
CA GLU A 123 8.95 -7.66 6.36
C GLU A 123 9.21 -6.21 6.79
N GLY A 124 10.42 -5.72 6.53
CA GLY A 124 10.76 -4.32 6.76
C GLY A 124 10.48 -3.45 5.54
N PHE A 125 9.97 -2.27 5.81
CA PHE A 125 9.65 -1.26 4.80
C PHE A 125 10.18 0.11 5.19
N ALA A 126 10.19 1.01 4.22
CA ALA A 126 10.40 2.43 4.45
C ALA A 126 9.48 3.27 3.57
N LEU A 127 8.97 4.37 4.13
CA LEU A 127 8.32 5.46 3.39
C LEU A 127 9.25 6.67 3.39
N LEU A 128 9.54 7.19 2.19
CA LEU A 128 10.46 8.29 2.00
C LEU A 128 9.78 9.62 2.32
N ASP A 129 10.53 10.53 2.93
CA ASP A 129 10.14 11.92 3.05
C ASP A 129 10.33 12.65 1.71
N HIS A 130 9.27 13.20 1.15
CA HIS A 130 9.28 13.83 -0.17
C HIS A 130 10.13 15.10 -0.22
N GLU A 131 10.16 15.87 0.88
CA GLU A 131 10.91 17.14 0.92
C GLU A 131 12.42 16.94 0.88
N SER A 132 12.89 15.80 1.41
CA SER A 132 14.31 15.43 1.45
C SER A 132 14.72 14.43 0.37
N SER A 133 13.81 14.01 -0.50
CA SER A 133 14.06 13.04 -1.56
C SER A 133 14.09 13.69 -2.93
N THR A 134 14.97 13.20 -3.80
CA THR A 134 15.10 13.68 -5.18
C THR A 134 15.08 12.50 -6.16
N VAL A 135 14.57 12.74 -7.37
CA VAL A 135 14.56 11.71 -8.41
C VAL A 135 15.98 11.32 -8.80
N SER A 136 16.36 10.05 -8.58
CA SER A 136 17.65 9.48 -8.98
C SER A 136 17.59 8.75 -10.32
N GLN A 137 16.42 8.14 -10.62
CA GLN A 137 16.13 7.57 -11.95
C GLN A 137 14.75 8.06 -12.37
N PRO A 138 14.64 8.69 -13.56
CA PRO A 138 13.37 9.19 -14.05
C PRO A 138 12.37 8.06 -14.27
N TYR A 139 11.09 8.43 -14.35
CA TYR A 139 10.01 7.48 -14.53
C TYR A 139 10.19 6.64 -15.80
N ASN A 140 10.17 5.34 -15.62
CA ASN A 140 10.15 4.35 -16.68
C ASN A 140 8.71 3.91 -16.94
N GLU A 141 8.17 4.26 -18.08
CA GLU A 141 6.77 4.02 -18.41
C GLU A 141 6.44 2.52 -18.60
N GLU A 142 7.38 1.75 -19.16
CA GLU A 142 7.20 0.32 -19.39
C GLU A 142 7.10 -0.48 -18.07
N LYS A 143 7.89 -0.07 -17.07
CA LYS A 143 7.92 -0.72 -15.76
C LYS A 143 7.01 -0.06 -14.74
N ASP A 144 6.44 1.10 -15.07
CA ASP A 144 5.69 1.95 -14.14
C ASP A 144 6.46 2.23 -12.85
N VAL A 145 7.74 2.64 -12.97
CA VAL A 145 8.61 2.81 -11.79
C VAL A 145 9.42 4.10 -11.89
N MET A 146 9.55 4.81 -10.78
CA MET A 146 10.49 5.91 -10.56
C MET A 146 11.32 5.61 -9.31
N ARG A 147 12.59 6.10 -9.26
CA ARG A 147 13.50 5.85 -8.13
C ARG A 147 14.05 7.14 -7.58
N TYR A 148 14.49 7.10 -6.31
CA TYR A 148 14.84 8.27 -5.55
C TYR A 148 16.17 8.12 -4.82
N ALA A 149 16.92 9.22 -4.71
CA ALA A 149 17.88 9.44 -3.64
C ALA A 149 17.12 10.06 -2.47
N TYR A 150 17.44 9.68 -1.24
CA TYR A 150 16.68 10.06 -0.06
C TYR A 150 17.57 10.27 1.16
N ASP A 151 17.06 11.00 2.15
CA ASP A 151 17.69 11.16 3.45
C ASP A 151 17.20 10.06 4.41
N LYS A 152 18.11 9.18 4.82
CA LYS A 152 17.81 8.07 5.71
C LYS A 152 17.26 8.53 7.06
N GLU A 153 17.76 9.64 7.58
CA GLU A 153 17.37 10.14 8.92
C GLU A 153 15.93 10.70 8.94
N LYS A 154 15.40 11.06 7.76
CA LYS A 154 14.02 11.55 7.59
C LYS A 154 13.07 10.48 7.08
N THR A 155 13.57 9.30 6.78
CA THR A 155 12.80 8.17 6.25
C THR A 155 12.08 7.45 7.37
N ASN A 156 10.80 7.14 7.18
CA ASN A 156 9.99 6.40 8.14
C ASN A 156 10.14 4.89 7.90
N PHE A 157 10.89 4.20 8.76
CA PHE A 157 11.06 2.75 8.74
C PHE A 157 10.02 2.07 9.62
N PHE A 158 9.45 0.97 9.14
CA PHE A 158 8.48 0.19 9.89
C PHE A 158 8.50 -1.29 9.47
N ASP A 159 8.03 -2.14 10.37
CA ASP A 159 7.96 -3.59 10.19
C ASP A 159 6.50 -4.02 10.03
N VAL A 160 6.23 -4.94 9.12
CA VAL A 160 4.91 -5.54 8.87
C VAL A 160 4.99 -7.02 9.21
N GLU A 161 4.18 -7.46 10.15
CA GLU A 161 4.17 -8.84 10.64
C GLU A 161 3.23 -9.74 9.83
N ALA A 162 3.42 -11.04 9.93
CA ALA A 162 2.51 -12.02 9.35
C ALA A 162 1.04 -11.74 9.72
N GLY A 163 0.14 -11.88 8.75
CA GLY A 163 -1.27 -11.53 8.91
C GLY A 163 -1.55 -10.02 8.84
N GLN A 164 -0.62 -9.23 8.33
CA GLN A 164 -0.84 -7.81 7.99
C GLN A 164 -0.56 -7.57 6.51
N PHE A 165 -1.19 -6.54 5.97
CA PHE A 165 -0.91 -6.05 4.62
C PHE A 165 -0.67 -4.53 4.61
N VAL A 166 0.13 -4.08 3.66
CA VAL A 166 0.32 -2.68 3.31
C VAL A 166 -0.24 -2.42 1.92
N ILE A 167 -0.59 -1.17 1.66
CA ILE A 167 -0.98 -0.69 0.34
C ILE A 167 -0.17 0.57 0.07
N PHE A 168 0.59 0.57 -1.03
CA PHE A 168 1.31 1.75 -1.51
C PHE A 168 0.59 2.32 -2.72
N PHE A 169 0.15 3.56 -2.60
CA PHE A 169 -0.45 4.32 -3.68
C PHE A 169 0.64 5.06 -4.47
N PRO A 170 0.33 5.64 -5.65
CA PRO A 170 1.31 6.39 -6.43
C PRO A 170 2.05 7.50 -5.67
N SER A 171 1.43 8.07 -4.65
CA SER A 171 2.05 9.07 -3.76
C SER A 171 3.05 8.46 -2.77
N ASP A 172 3.04 7.14 -2.55
CA ASP A 172 3.86 6.50 -1.53
C ASP A 172 5.21 6.07 -2.13
N TRP A 173 6.24 6.88 -1.90
CA TRP A 173 7.61 6.56 -2.27
C TRP A 173 8.17 5.61 -1.22
N HIS A 174 8.48 4.38 -1.61
CA HIS A 174 8.74 3.33 -0.64
C HIS A 174 9.98 2.48 -0.97
N ILE A 175 10.39 1.70 0.03
CA ILE A 175 11.41 0.64 -0.06
C ILE A 175 10.81 -0.60 0.59
N ALA A 176 10.87 -1.73 -0.09
CA ALA A 176 10.42 -3.02 0.43
C ALA A 176 11.60 -3.93 0.80
N LYS A 177 11.33 -4.93 1.63
CA LYS A 177 12.28 -5.99 2.05
C LYS A 177 13.52 -5.44 2.75
N VAL A 178 13.36 -4.38 3.53
CA VAL A 178 14.41 -3.81 4.37
C VAL A 178 14.67 -4.75 5.54
N GLN A 179 15.94 -4.92 5.91
CA GLN A 179 16.33 -5.72 7.07
C GLN A 179 15.66 -5.21 8.35
N THR A 180 15.02 -6.11 9.08
CA THR A 180 14.37 -5.84 10.37
C THR A 180 15.33 -6.11 11.53
N LYS A 181 14.85 -5.86 12.76
CA LYS A 181 15.58 -6.25 13.99
C LYS A 181 15.35 -7.71 14.41
N LYS A 182 14.56 -8.47 13.65
CA LYS A 182 14.33 -9.90 13.91
C LYS A 182 15.55 -10.71 13.51
N ASP A 183 15.81 -11.82 14.20
CA ASP A 183 16.92 -12.73 13.83
C ASP A 183 16.64 -13.43 12.50
N ASP A 184 15.41 -13.90 12.29
CA ASP A 184 14.97 -14.50 11.03
C ASP A 184 14.50 -13.41 10.05
N GLN A 185 15.16 -13.32 8.91
CA GLN A 185 14.85 -12.37 7.84
C GLN A 185 14.03 -13.01 6.70
N HIS A 186 13.73 -14.31 6.79
CA HIS A 186 12.93 -14.99 5.78
C HIS A 186 11.47 -14.57 5.86
N ILE A 187 10.89 -14.30 4.70
CA ILE A 187 9.52 -13.87 4.55
C ILE A 187 8.81 -14.64 3.44
N ARG A 188 7.51 -14.84 3.63
CA ARG A 188 6.59 -15.22 2.57
C ARG A 188 5.61 -14.10 2.36
N VAL A 189 5.55 -13.58 1.13
CA VAL A 189 4.71 -12.43 0.80
C VAL A 189 3.88 -12.68 -0.46
N ILE A 190 2.76 -12.00 -0.57
CA ILE A 190 1.93 -11.95 -1.76
C ILE A 190 1.81 -10.51 -2.19
N VAL A 191 2.33 -10.20 -3.38
CA VAL A 191 2.29 -8.87 -3.99
C VAL A 191 1.31 -8.88 -5.15
N VAL A 192 0.40 -7.91 -5.18
CA VAL A 192 -0.55 -7.73 -6.28
C VAL A 192 -0.50 -6.27 -6.73
N LYS A 193 -0.13 -6.07 -8.01
CA LYS A 193 -0.22 -4.74 -8.63
C LYS A 193 -1.63 -4.53 -9.16
N MET A 194 -2.27 -3.48 -8.65
CA MET A 194 -3.65 -3.12 -8.95
C MET A 194 -3.68 -1.81 -9.75
N ASP A 195 -4.76 -1.57 -10.49
CA ASP A 195 -4.91 -0.31 -11.21
C ASP A 195 -5.27 0.83 -10.25
N TYR A 196 -4.55 1.95 -10.36
CA TYR A 196 -4.92 3.21 -9.72
C TYR A 196 -5.90 3.95 -10.61
N VAL A 197 -6.98 4.47 -10.04
CA VAL A 197 -8.00 5.24 -10.75
C VAL A 197 -7.88 6.71 -10.34
N GLU A 198 -7.53 7.57 -11.30
CA GLU A 198 -7.44 9.04 -11.14
C GLU A 198 -8.79 9.69 -10.82
#